data_c033b6158a005504c25b544f25fbffad
#
_entry.id   c033b6158a005504c25b544f25fbffad
#
_cell.length_a   1.000
_cell.length_b   1.000
_cell.length_c   1.000
_cell.angle_alpha   90.00
_cell.angle_beta   90.00
_cell.angle_gamma   90.00
#
_symmetry.space_group_name_H-M   'P 1'
#
loop_
_entity.id
_entity.type
_entity.pdbx_description
1 polymer ?
#
loop_
_entity_poly.entity_id
_entity_poly.type
_entity_poly.pdbx_seq_one_letter_code
_entity_poly.pdbx_strand_id
1 'polypeptide(L)'
;MKYEIMQNTGGQKVIDRILKAYGFTSRQAFCNHLGVSQSTMANRYARNTFPSDWVVICSMETGASLKLLSSGEGMMFEDGHDERAVMLPHQQITNGIISSPIEIICDKGEIPEGLNSPFIVTADKSLFLVDKYDGDITDGFWLVQIDGLVSVREVYRFPGRRVRVENSKASFECDVSEVVVLGRIISKTEFIF
;
A
#
# COMPACT_ATOMS: atom_id res chain seq x y z
N MET A 1 22.02 -12.97 4.43
CA MET A 1 22.04 -12.53 5.84
C MET A 1 21.83 -13.78 6.70
N LYS A 2 22.76 -14.14 7.56
CA LYS A 2 22.65 -15.35 8.41
C LYS A 2 22.14 -14.88 9.76
N TYR A 3 20.92 -15.26 10.14
CA TYR A 3 20.42 -15.00 11.49
C TYR A 3 21.15 -15.93 12.47
N GLU A 4 21.95 -15.40 13.37
CA GLU A 4 22.46 -16.15 14.50
C GLU A 4 21.38 -16.21 15.58
N ILE A 5 20.60 -17.27 15.57
CA ILE A 5 19.79 -17.63 16.74
C ILE A 5 20.79 -18.20 17.75
N MET A 6 21.17 -17.41 18.75
CA MET A 6 22.00 -17.87 19.83
C MET A 6 21.33 -19.09 20.48
N GLN A 7 22.03 -20.23 20.43
CA GLN A 7 21.57 -21.50 20.95
C GLN A 7 21.09 -21.37 22.39
N ASN A 8 19.76 -21.44 22.60
CA ASN A 8 19.07 -21.54 23.88
C ASN A 8 19.38 -20.48 24.96
N THR A 9 19.87 -19.30 24.60
CA THR A 9 20.19 -18.23 25.55
C THR A 9 19.41 -16.94 25.20
N GLY A 10 19.34 -16.00 26.15
CA GLY A 10 18.66 -14.70 25.91
C GLY A 10 17.17 -14.70 26.26
N GLY A 11 16.66 -15.77 26.87
CA GLY A 11 15.25 -15.95 27.20
C GLY A 11 14.65 -14.85 28.07
N GLN A 12 15.42 -14.27 29.00
CA GLN A 12 14.92 -13.16 29.83
C GLN A 12 14.52 -11.95 28.97
N LYS A 13 15.42 -11.52 28.08
CA LYS A 13 15.14 -10.38 27.18
C LYS A 13 13.99 -10.66 26.22
N VAL A 14 13.87 -11.91 25.76
CA VAL A 14 12.76 -12.35 24.89
C VAL A 14 11.44 -12.31 25.66
N ILE A 15 11.39 -12.84 26.87
CA ILE A 15 10.20 -12.81 27.73
C ILE A 15 9.77 -11.36 28.01
N ASP A 16 10.72 -10.47 28.31
CA ASP A 16 10.42 -9.07 28.58
C ASP A 16 9.84 -8.37 27.31
N ARG A 17 10.34 -8.73 26.11
CA ARG A 17 9.77 -8.23 24.84
C ARG A 17 8.38 -8.78 24.56
N ILE A 18 8.15 -10.06 24.86
CA ILE A 18 6.81 -10.68 24.76
C ILE A 18 5.81 -9.96 25.68
N LEU A 19 6.16 -9.73 26.94
CA LEU A 19 5.30 -8.99 27.87
C LEU A 19 4.95 -7.61 27.32
N LYS A 20 5.94 -6.91 26.75
CA LYS A 20 5.74 -5.59 26.15
C LYS A 20 4.82 -5.66 24.92
N ALA A 21 4.96 -6.68 24.08
CA ALA A 21 4.11 -6.86 22.89
C ALA A 21 2.64 -7.06 23.25
N TYR A 22 2.36 -7.84 24.31
CA TYR A 22 1.00 -8.00 24.84
C TYR A 22 0.50 -6.81 25.65
N GLY A 23 1.36 -5.86 26.04
CA GLY A 23 0.99 -4.79 26.98
C GLY A 23 0.83 -5.27 28.43
N PHE A 24 1.37 -6.44 28.78
CA PHE A 24 1.29 -6.96 30.14
C PHE A 24 2.30 -6.27 31.07
N THR A 25 1.82 -5.82 32.22
CA THR A 25 2.65 -5.20 33.27
C THR A 25 3.26 -6.21 34.25
N SER A 26 2.82 -7.47 34.19
CA SER A 26 3.29 -8.53 35.09
C SER A 26 3.43 -9.88 34.38
N ARG A 27 4.39 -10.69 34.82
CA ARG A 27 4.55 -12.08 34.37
C ARG A 27 3.36 -12.96 34.74
N GLN A 28 2.66 -12.62 35.82
CA GLN A 28 1.45 -13.34 36.26
C GLN A 28 0.33 -13.20 35.21
N ALA A 29 0.11 -11.99 34.68
CA ALA A 29 -0.88 -11.77 33.63
C ALA A 29 -0.59 -12.62 32.38
N PHE A 30 0.67 -12.69 32.00
CA PHE A 30 1.12 -13.54 30.88
C PHE A 30 0.91 -15.05 31.18
N CYS A 31 1.24 -15.53 32.40
CA CYS A 31 1.00 -16.90 32.78
C CYS A 31 -0.48 -17.28 32.71
N ASN A 32 -1.33 -16.38 33.17
CA ASN A 32 -2.79 -16.57 33.11
C ASN A 32 -3.31 -16.62 31.66
N HIS A 33 -2.77 -15.76 30.80
CA HIS A 33 -3.14 -15.70 29.39
C HIS A 33 -2.81 -16.99 28.64
N LEU A 34 -1.57 -17.50 28.81
CA LEU A 34 -1.11 -18.72 28.13
C LEU A 34 -1.50 -20.02 28.85
N GLY A 35 -2.10 -19.96 30.02
CA GLY A 35 -2.40 -21.14 30.83
C GLY A 35 -1.15 -21.88 31.36
N VAL A 36 -0.01 -21.16 31.51
CA VAL A 36 1.23 -21.74 32.01
C VAL A 36 1.42 -21.47 33.51
N SER A 37 2.06 -22.40 34.21
CA SER A 37 2.32 -22.20 35.65
C SER A 37 3.38 -21.13 35.88
N GLN A 38 3.29 -20.42 37.01
CA GLN A 38 4.31 -19.46 37.44
C GLN A 38 5.70 -20.11 37.61
N SER A 39 5.75 -21.38 38.04
CA SER A 39 7.00 -22.13 38.15
C SER A 39 7.65 -22.37 36.77
N THR A 40 6.86 -22.66 35.75
CA THR A 40 7.36 -22.79 34.37
C THR A 40 7.97 -21.47 33.88
N MET A 41 7.29 -20.36 34.09
CA MET A 41 7.78 -19.03 33.78
C MET A 41 9.08 -18.71 34.55
N ALA A 42 9.06 -18.90 35.86
CA ALA A 42 10.22 -18.61 36.73
C ALA A 42 11.44 -19.45 36.32
N ASN A 43 11.26 -20.73 36.04
CA ASN A 43 12.30 -21.63 35.59
C ASN A 43 12.90 -21.21 34.23
N ARG A 44 12.09 -20.90 33.24
CA ARG A 44 12.56 -20.43 31.93
C ARG A 44 13.32 -19.11 32.06
N TYR A 45 12.80 -18.19 32.87
CA TYR A 45 13.43 -16.89 33.11
C TYR A 45 14.77 -17.06 33.85
N ALA A 46 14.81 -17.84 34.94
CA ALA A 46 16.02 -18.07 35.71
C ALA A 46 17.12 -18.78 34.90
N ARG A 47 16.74 -19.74 34.07
CA ARG A 47 17.67 -20.48 33.20
C ARG A 47 18.04 -19.71 31.92
N ASN A 48 17.46 -18.53 31.72
CA ASN A 48 17.65 -17.74 30.51
C ASN A 48 17.35 -18.51 29.20
N THR A 49 16.43 -19.49 29.26
CA THR A 49 16.09 -20.35 28.13
C THR A 49 15.24 -19.61 27.11
N PHE A 50 15.62 -19.67 25.83
CA PHE A 50 14.89 -19.05 24.75
C PHE A 50 13.49 -19.70 24.59
N PRO A 51 12.38 -18.92 24.72
CA PRO A 51 11.02 -19.45 24.70
C PRO A 51 10.44 -19.41 23.28
N SER A 52 10.91 -20.28 22.38
CA SER A 52 10.54 -20.29 20.97
C SER A 52 9.01 -20.46 20.75
N ASP A 53 8.38 -21.32 21.55
CA ASP A 53 6.94 -21.53 21.57
C ASP A 53 6.17 -20.24 21.90
N TRP A 54 6.59 -19.49 22.90
CA TRP A 54 5.95 -18.24 23.29
C TRP A 54 6.20 -17.10 22.29
N VAL A 55 7.37 -17.10 21.63
CA VAL A 55 7.68 -16.15 20.57
C VAL A 55 6.71 -16.32 19.39
N VAL A 56 6.48 -17.56 18.95
CA VAL A 56 5.57 -17.85 17.84
C VAL A 56 4.12 -17.47 18.21
N ILE A 57 3.65 -17.91 19.39
CA ILE A 57 2.31 -17.57 19.84
C ILE A 57 2.10 -16.06 19.93
N CYS A 58 3.05 -15.36 20.57
CA CYS A 58 2.99 -13.90 20.70
C CYS A 58 2.92 -13.20 19.34
N SER A 59 3.75 -13.62 18.38
CA SER A 59 3.73 -13.04 17.04
C SER A 59 2.38 -13.28 16.34
N MET A 60 1.82 -14.48 16.46
CA MET A 60 0.52 -14.81 15.84
C MET A 60 -0.66 -14.07 16.49
N GLU A 61 -0.65 -13.87 17.82
CA GLU A 61 -1.74 -13.23 18.53
C GLU A 61 -1.68 -11.70 18.50
N THR A 62 -0.48 -11.13 18.51
CA THR A 62 -0.29 -9.67 18.61
C THR A 62 0.13 -9.01 17.32
N GLY A 63 0.59 -9.77 16.31
CA GLY A 63 1.22 -9.23 15.11
C GLY A 63 2.66 -8.73 15.35
N ALA A 64 3.24 -8.94 16.54
CA ALA A 64 4.59 -8.50 16.83
C ALA A 64 5.64 -9.23 15.98
N SER A 65 6.63 -8.47 15.49
CA SER A 65 7.68 -8.97 14.61
C SER A 65 8.47 -10.10 15.25
N LEU A 66 8.51 -11.27 14.59
CA LEU A 66 9.36 -12.40 15.00
C LEU A 66 10.82 -11.99 15.11
N LYS A 67 11.30 -11.11 14.24
CA LYS A 67 12.66 -10.58 14.26
C LYS A 67 12.89 -9.80 15.55
N LEU A 68 12.03 -8.84 15.88
CA LEU A 68 12.18 -8.09 17.12
C LEU A 68 12.05 -8.99 18.36
N LEU A 69 11.02 -9.83 18.41
CA LEU A 69 10.82 -10.73 19.56
C LEU A 69 12.05 -11.59 19.82
N SER A 70 12.66 -12.15 18.77
CA SER A 70 13.82 -13.06 18.89
C SER A 70 15.16 -12.34 19.06
N SER A 71 15.50 -11.38 18.23
CA SER A 71 16.80 -10.71 18.21
C SER A 71 16.84 -9.39 18.98
N GLY A 72 15.72 -8.70 19.09
CA GLY A 72 15.62 -7.34 19.62
C GLY A 72 15.90 -6.25 18.59
N GLU A 73 16.00 -6.61 17.32
CA GLU A 73 16.24 -5.69 16.21
C GLU A 73 14.96 -5.44 15.42
N GLY A 74 14.74 -4.18 15.03
CA GLY A 74 13.58 -3.76 14.26
C GLY A 74 12.47 -3.13 15.10
N MET A 75 11.30 -2.92 14.49
CA MET A 75 10.12 -2.39 15.18
C MET A 75 9.28 -3.51 15.80
N MET A 76 8.55 -3.20 16.89
CA MET A 76 7.72 -4.17 17.62
C MET A 76 6.63 -4.75 16.73
N PHE A 77 5.94 -3.90 16.03
CA PHE A 77 4.94 -4.26 15.06
C PHE A 77 5.49 -3.85 13.70
N GLU A 78 5.71 -4.82 12.85
CA GLU A 78 5.82 -4.58 11.42
C GLU A 78 4.36 -4.42 10.98
N ASP A 79 3.78 -3.26 11.32
CA ASP A 79 2.47 -2.92 10.81
C ASP A 79 2.61 -2.97 9.29
N GLY A 80 2.00 -3.97 8.69
CA GLY A 80 1.80 -4.03 7.25
C GLY A 80 0.88 -2.90 6.76
N HIS A 81 0.48 -2.03 7.66
CA HIS A 81 0.04 -0.66 7.48
C HIS A 81 1.24 0.26 7.81
N ASP A 82 2.20 0.38 6.89
CA ASP A 82 2.92 1.62 6.79
C ASP A 82 1.80 2.68 6.65
N GLU A 83 1.65 3.55 7.66
CA GLU A 83 0.65 4.64 7.60
C GLU A 83 0.83 5.48 6.33
N ARG A 84 1.98 5.32 5.67
CA ARG A 84 2.34 5.88 4.38
C ARG A 84 1.95 5.01 3.19
N ALA A 85 1.54 3.75 3.39
CA ALA A 85 1.13 2.88 2.30
C ALA A 85 -0.38 2.96 2.07
N VAL A 86 -0.79 3.08 0.82
CA VAL A 86 -2.19 3.00 0.39
C VAL A 86 -2.28 2.03 -0.79
N MET A 87 -3.35 1.25 -0.84
CA MET A 87 -3.64 0.40 -1.99
C MET A 87 -4.47 1.18 -3.00
N LEU A 88 -4.02 1.21 -4.25
CA LEU A 88 -4.72 1.83 -5.35
C LEU A 88 -4.95 0.83 -6.49
N PRO A 89 -6.11 0.91 -7.17
CA PRO A 89 -6.32 0.19 -8.42
C PRO A 89 -5.31 0.65 -9.48
N HIS A 90 -4.67 -0.29 -10.15
CA HIS A 90 -3.76 -0.06 -11.26
C HIS A 90 -4.28 -0.77 -12.49
N GLN A 91 -4.31 -0.07 -13.60
CA GLN A 91 -4.73 -0.55 -14.91
C GLN A 91 -3.68 -0.21 -15.97
N GLN A 92 -3.60 -1.01 -17.01
CA GLN A 92 -2.69 -0.80 -18.14
C GLN A 92 -3.48 -0.56 -19.41
N ILE A 93 -3.08 0.44 -20.20
CA ILE A 93 -3.61 0.67 -21.54
C ILE A 93 -2.63 0.11 -22.58
N THR A 94 -3.12 -0.80 -23.39
CA THR A 94 -2.38 -1.37 -24.51
C THR A 94 -3.24 -1.31 -25.78
N ASN A 95 -2.77 -0.59 -26.79
CA ASN A 95 -3.50 -0.39 -28.06
C ASN A 95 -4.94 0.16 -27.86
N GLY A 96 -5.13 1.05 -26.90
CA GLY A 96 -6.45 1.64 -26.61
C GLY A 96 -7.36 0.76 -25.75
N ILE A 97 -6.92 -0.42 -25.34
CA ILE A 97 -7.69 -1.31 -24.46
C ILE A 97 -7.15 -1.17 -23.04
N ILE A 98 -8.02 -0.88 -22.07
CA ILE A 98 -7.70 -0.80 -20.66
C ILE A 98 -7.89 -2.18 -20.01
N SER A 99 -6.92 -2.61 -19.19
CA SER A 99 -6.97 -3.89 -18.49
C SER A 99 -7.94 -3.88 -17.30
N SER A 100 -8.29 -5.05 -16.78
CA SER A 100 -8.91 -5.16 -15.45
C SER A 100 -7.98 -4.58 -14.39
N PRO A 101 -8.53 -3.95 -13.33
CA PRO A 101 -7.72 -3.36 -12.25
C PRO A 101 -7.07 -4.46 -11.41
N ILE A 102 -5.85 -4.20 -10.97
CA ILE A 102 -5.15 -4.94 -9.92
C ILE A 102 -4.76 -3.96 -8.81
N GLU A 103 -4.75 -4.40 -7.56
CA GLU A 103 -4.34 -3.54 -6.45
C GLU A 103 -2.82 -3.47 -6.36
N ILE A 104 -2.28 -2.26 -6.25
CA ILE A 104 -0.86 -2.01 -5.99
C ILE A 104 -0.67 -1.14 -4.75
N ILE A 105 0.47 -1.29 -4.08
CA ILE A 105 0.83 -0.48 -2.92
C ILE A 105 1.59 0.76 -3.41
N CYS A 106 1.10 1.94 -2.99
CA CYS A 106 1.69 3.25 -3.29
C CYS A 106 2.07 3.98 -2.00
N ASP A 107 3.01 4.92 -2.07
CA ASP A 107 3.28 5.84 -0.96
C ASP A 107 2.17 6.90 -0.91
N LYS A 108 1.47 6.98 0.22
CA LYS A 108 0.41 7.96 0.45
C LYS A 108 0.91 9.41 0.31
N GLY A 109 2.18 9.65 0.62
CA GLY A 109 2.81 10.97 0.48
C GLY A 109 2.93 11.44 -0.97
N GLU A 110 2.88 10.52 -1.95
CA GLU A 110 2.89 10.84 -3.37
C GLU A 110 1.49 11.13 -3.93
N ILE A 111 0.44 10.92 -3.12
CA ILE A 111 -0.96 11.10 -3.53
C ILE A 111 -1.47 12.41 -2.93
N PRO A 112 -1.83 13.41 -3.75
CA PRO A 112 -2.41 14.66 -3.28
C PRO A 112 -3.71 14.43 -2.48
N GLU A 113 -3.88 15.21 -1.43
CA GLU A 113 -5.13 15.19 -0.66
C GLU A 113 -6.31 15.73 -1.47
N GLY A 114 -7.52 15.26 -1.14
CA GLY A 114 -8.76 15.74 -1.75
C GLY A 114 -9.16 15.05 -3.04
N LEU A 115 -8.49 13.97 -3.44
CA LEU A 115 -8.93 13.11 -4.54
C LEU A 115 -10.12 12.24 -4.10
N ASN A 116 -11.09 12.04 -5.00
CA ASN A 116 -12.31 11.30 -4.68
C ASN A 116 -12.14 9.79 -4.82
N SER A 117 -11.54 9.36 -5.91
CA SER A 117 -11.34 7.94 -6.23
C SER A 117 -10.09 7.76 -7.11
N PRO A 118 -8.90 7.93 -6.52
CA PRO A 118 -7.64 7.84 -7.24
C PRO A 118 -7.34 6.42 -7.70
N PHE A 119 -6.75 6.31 -8.88
CA PHE A 119 -6.22 5.07 -9.44
C PHE A 119 -5.02 5.34 -10.33
N ILE A 120 -4.24 4.31 -10.62
CA ILE A 120 -3.05 4.40 -11.45
C ILE A 120 -3.33 3.84 -12.84
N VAL A 121 -2.82 4.52 -13.86
CA VAL A 121 -2.86 4.03 -15.25
C VAL A 121 -1.45 4.05 -15.82
N THR A 122 -1.02 2.93 -16.40
CA THR A 122 0.21 2.87 -17.21
C THR A 122 -0.12 2.87 -18.69
N ALA A 123 0.45 3.80 -19.44
CA ALA A 123 0.33 3.90 -20.88
C ALA A 123 1.58 4.54 -21.49
N ASP A 124 2.02 4.13 -22.68
CA ASP A 124 3.10 4.74 -23.46
C ASP A 124 4.37 5.10 -22.65
N LYS A 125 4.88 4.14 -21.85
CA LYS A 125 6.05 4.32 -20.96
C LYS A 125 5.85 5.39 -19.87
N SER A 126 4.63 5.74 -19.56
CA SER A 126 4.30 6.69 -18.50
C SER A 126 3.31 6.08 -17.52
N LEU A 127 3.44 6.50 -16.27
CA LEU A 127 2.51 6.19 -15.21
C LEU A 127 1.72 7.46 -14.89
N PHE A 128 0.42 7.35 -14.81
CA PHE A 128 -0.49 8.44 -14.53
C PHE A 128 -1.24 8.16 -13.23
N LEU A 129 -1.25 9.14 -12.32
CA LEU A 129 -2.23 9.19 -11.25
C LEU A 129 -3.49 9.84 -11.80
N VAL A 130 -4.60 9.16 -11.71
CA VAL A 130 -5.90 9.57 -12.24
C VAL A 130 -6.90 9.66 -11.10
N ASP A 131 -7.71 10.71 -11.04
CA ASP A 131 -8.88 10.75 -10.17
C ASP A 131 -10.14 10.54 -11.01
N LYS A 132 -10.98 9.59 -10.58
CA LYS A 132 -12.24 9.33 -11.27
C LYS A 132 -13.11 10.58 -11.29
N TYR A 133 -13.66 10.89 -12.43
CA TYR A 133 -14.43 12.10 -12.64
C TYR A 133 -15.62 11.83 -13.56
N ASP A 134 -16.77 12.35 -13.18
CA ASP A 134 -18.04 12.18 -13.88
C ASP A 134 -18.73 13.53 -14.24
N GLY A 135 -18.02 14.65 -14.04
CA GLY A 135 -18.51 15.99 -14.35
C GLY A 135 -18.21 16.43 -15.79
N ASP A 136 -18.47 17.70 -16.03
CA ASP A 136 -18.18 18.35 -17.31
C ASP A 136 -16.67 18.44 -17.59
N ILE A 137 -16.26 18.06 -18.79
CA ILE A 137 -14.88 18.18 -19.24
C ILE A 137 -14.47 19.65 -19.33
N THR A 138 -13.30 19.98 -18.81
CA THR A 138 -12.67 21.30 -18.86
C THR A 138 -11.28 21.17 -19.49
N ASP A 139 -10.61 22.29 -19.75
CA ASP A 139 -9.24 22.28 -20.26
C ASP A 139 -8.30 21.52 -19.34
N GLY A 140 -7.44 20.69 -19.91
CA GLY A 140 -6.45 19.89 -19.19
C GLY A 140 -6.24 18.48 -19.72
N PHE A 141 -5.53 17.67 -18.91
CA PHE A 141 -5.23 16.28 -19.25
C PHE A 141 -6.28 15.33 -18.67
N TRP A 142 -6.78 14.45 -19.52
CA TRP A 142 -7.88 13.55 -19.21
C TRP A 142 -7.62 12.13 -19.68
N LEU A 143 -8.08 11.16 -18.91
CA LEU A 143 -8.28 9.80 -19.37
C LEU A 143 -9.66 9.75 -20.06
N VAL A 144 -9.65 9.50 -21.35
CA VAL A 144 -10.88 9.53 -22.18
C VAL A 144 -11.02 8.27 -22.99
N GLN A 145 -12.28 7.95 -23.34
CA GLN A 145 -12.61 6.93 -24.31
C GLN A 145 -13.28 7.59 -25.52
N ILE A 146 -12.78 7.30 -26.71
CA ILE A 146 -13.27 7.78 -27.99
C ILE A 146 -13.38 6.58 -28.92
N ASP A 147 -14.54 6.35 -29.52
CA ASP A 147 -14.82 5.18 -30.36
C ASP A 147 -14.45 3.85 -29.72
N GLY A 148 -14.66 3.74 -28.39
CA GLY A 148 -14.34 2.54 -27.63
C GLY A 148 -12.87 2.40 -27.21
N LEU A 149 -11.97 3.27 -27.68
CA LEU A 149 -10.54 3.24 -27.35
C LEU A 149 -10.20 4.24 -26.25
N VAL A 150 -9.50 3.75 -25.22
CA VAL A 150 -9.05 4.54 -24.06
C VAL A 150 -7.66 5.11 -24.32
N SER A 151 -7.48 6.38 -24.00
CA SER A 151 -6.19 7.06 -24.11
C SER A 151 -6.11 8.28 -23.19
N VAL A 152 -4.88 8.70 -22.85
CA VAL A 152 -4.65 9.99 -22.19
C VAL A 152 -4.55 11.08 -23.25
N ARG A 153 -5.32 12.14 -23.09
CA ARG A 153 -5.41 13.25 -24.02
C ARG A 153 -5.40 14.59 -23.30
N GLU A 154 -4.84 15.59 -23.96
CA GLU A 154 -5.06 16.97 -23.60
C GLU A 154 -6.33 17.46 -24.31
N VAL A 155 -7.22 18.10 -23.55
CA VAL A 155 -8.52 18.54 -24.06
C VAL A 155 -8.68 20.03 -23.80
N TYR A 156 -9.19 20.72 -24.80
CA TYR A 156 -9.54 22.14 -24.74
C TYR A 156 -11.02 22.33 -25.12
N ARG A 157 -11.75 23.02 -24.28
CA ARG A 157 -13.19 23.26 -24.49
C ARG A 157 -13.44 24.56 -25.26
N PHE A 158 -14.35 24.49 -26.22
CA PHE A 158 -14.81 25.64 -27.03
C PHE A 158 -16.31 25.88 -26.86
N PRO A 159 -16.79 27.10 -27.15
CA PRO A 159 -18.20 27.37 -27.23
C PRO A 159 -18.92 26.44 -28.22
N GLY A 160 -20.21 26.16 -27.98
CA GLY A 160 -21.02 25.32 -28.86
C GLY A 160 -20.83 23.82 -28.63
N ARG A 161 -20.44 23.41 -27.39
CA ARG A 161 -20.27 22.00 -27.02
C ARG A 161 -19.14 21.29 -27.77
N ARG A 162 -18.18 22.02 -28.26
CA ARG A 162 -17.04 21.47 -28.97
C ARG A 162 -15.82 21.35 -28.07
N VAL A 163 -15.02 20.32 -28.33
CA VAL A 163 -13.72 20.10 -27.72
C VAL A 163 -12.66 19.84 -28.76
N ARG A 164 -11.45 20.32 -28.52
CA ARG A 164 -10.26 19.87 -29.23
C ARG A 164 -9.58 18.84 -28.34
N VAL A 165 -9.29 17.70 -28.94
CA VAL A 165 -8.62 16.58 -28.31
C VAL A 165 -7.28 16.39 -28.99
N GLU A 166 -6.19 16.44 -28.22
CA GLU A 166 -4.86 16.33 -28.79
C GLU A 166 -3.92 15.46 -27.96
N ASN A 167 -2.90 14.97 -28.62
CA ASN A 167 -1.70 14.37 -28.04
C ASN A 167 -0.49 14.76 -28.89
N SER A 168 0.69 14.24 -28.57
CA SER A 168 1.94 14.52 -29.30
C SER A 168 1.91 14.17 -30.79
N LYS A 169 0.93 13.40 -31.26
CA LYS A 169 0.86 12.87 -32.64
C LYS A 169 -0.31 13.38 -33.47
N ALA A 170 -1.40 13.78 -32.85
CA ALA A 170 -2.63 14.13 -33.53
C ALA A 170 -3.45 15.15 -32.72
N SER A 171 -4.18 16.01 -33.45
CA SER A 171 -5.15 16.95 -32.90
C SER A 171 -6.41 16.95 -33.80
N PHE A 172 -7.58 16.92 -33.21
CA PHE A 172 -8.86 17.00 -33.91
C PHE A 172 -9.91 17.68 -33.01
N GLU A 173 -10.98 18.14 -33.63
CA GLU A 173 -12.13 18.74 -32.95
C GLU A 173 -13.37 17.84 -33.12
N CYS A 174 -14.14 17.70 -32.04
CA CYS A 174 -15.39 16.92 -32.05
C CYS A 174 -16.43 17.53 -31.11
N ASP A 175 -17.65 17.00 -31.11
CA ASP A 175 -18.65 17.33 -30.09
C ASP A 175 -18.25 16.69 -28.75
N VAL A 176 -18.54 17.37 -27.65
CA VAL A 176 -18.21 16.87 -26.30
C VAL A 176 -18.85 15.51 -25.98
N SER A 177 -19.98 15.20 -26.61
CA SER A 177 -20.68 13.92 -26.44
C SER A 177 -19.97 12.72 -27.10
N GLU A 178 -19.02 12.97 -28.00
CA GLU A 178 -18.19 11.93 -28.62
C GLU A 178 -17.02 11.49 -27.74
N VAL A 179 -16.79 12.21 -26.62
CA VAL A 179 -15.72 11.96 -25.68
C VAL A 179 -16.28 11.48 -24.34
N VAL A 180 -16.05 10.23 -23.99
CA VAL A 180 -16.40 9.71 -22.66
C VAL A 180 -15.23 9.96 -21.71
N VAL A 181 -15.50 10.71 -20.64
CA VAL A 181 -14.51 11.01 -19.60
C VAL A 181 -14.46 9.86 -18.61
N LEU A 182 -13.28 9.32 -18.35
CA LEU A 182 -13.05 8.25 -17.36
C LEU A 182 -12.38 8.78 -16.09
N GLY A 183 -11.58 9.84 -16.21
CA GLY A 183 -10.92 10.46 -15.07
C GLY A 183 -10.05 11.64 -15.46
N ARG A 184 -9.74 12.48 -14.48
CA ARG A 184 -8.82 13.60 -14.62
C ARG A 184 -7.40 13.17 -14.30
N ILE A 185 -6.43 13.52 -15.13
CA ILE A 185 -5.03 13.27 -14.85
C ILE A 185 -4.54 14.26 -13.79
N ILE A 186 -3.99 13.72 -12.72
CA ILE A 186 -3.46 14.48 -11.57
C ILE A 186 -1.96 14.66 -11.69
N SER A 187 -1.25 13.58 -12.05
CA SER A 187 0.20 13.61 -12.27
C SER A 187 0.62 12.61 -13.34
N LYS A 188 1.81 12.87 -13.92
CA LYS A 188 2.47 12.00 -14.89
C LYS A 188 3.90 11.73 -14.44
N THR A 189 4.31 10.47 -14.42
CA THR A 189 5.71 10.04 -14.29
C THR A 189 6.13 9.38 -15.60
N GLU A 190 7.20 9.85 -16.21
CA GLU A 190 7.72 9.33 -17.47
C GLU A 190 8.99 8.52 -17.25
N PHE A 191 9.03 7.30 -17.81
CA PHE A 191 10.21 6.45 -17.76
C PHE A 191 11.10 6.74 -18.97
N ILE A 192 12.35 7.12 -18.70
CA ILE A 192 13.39 7.42 -19.70
C ILE A 192 14.32 6.21 -19.77
N PHE A 193 14.16 5.36 -20.78
CA PHE A 193 15.04 4.20 -21.06
C PHE A 193 15.00 3.83 -22.53
#